data_0668e92961778d8e7f0e8fc0869bba9a
#
_entry.id   0668e92961778d8e7f0e8fc0869bba9a
#
_cell.length_a   1.000
_cell.length_b   1.000
_cell.length_c   1.000
_cell.angle_alpha   90.00
_cell.angle_beta   90.00
_cell.angle_gamma   90.00
#
_symmetry.space_group_name_H-M   'P 1'
#
loop_
_entity.id
_entity.type
_entity.pdbx_description
1 polymer ?
#
loop_
_entity_poly.entity_id
_entity_poly.type
_entity_poly.pdbx_seq_one_letter_code
_entity_poly.pdbx_strand_id
1 'polypeptide(L)'
;MERTAIRRRLTWQVATVIDVRRETGTARTIVLDVPDWPGHLAGQHLDVRLTAEDGYRASRSYSLASAWSSSSSNTIELTVEQVPGGEVSPYLVDVLKAGDPLEIRGPVGGWFVWKPEQEGPVQLIGGGSGVVPLRAMLQAHAVAGTTPARLLYSVRRPESVIYVSDLKELAASDDVDVRLVYTREAPAGEPRVGRIDADVIEQYAFKPEDGATTYVCGPTPFVEAVADLLVAAGHDPARVRTERFGPTGGPR
;
A
#
# COMPACT_ATOMS: atom_id res chain seq x y z
N MET A 1 34.04 5.11 -7.82
CA MET A 1 33.53 4.63 -9.12
C MET A 1 32.01 4.70 -9.04
N GLU A 2 31.42 5.73 -9.64
CA GLU A 2 29.97 5.87 -9.77
C GLU A 2 29.48 4.76 -10.69
N ARG A 3 28.65 3.87 -10.16
CA ARG A 3 27.91 2.92 -11.00
C ARG A 3 26.82 3.70 -11.73
N THR A 4 27.04 3.97 -13.00
CA THR A 4 26.00 4.47 -13.90
C THR A 4 24.83 3.50 -13.86
N ALA A 5 23.74 3.90 -13.20
CA ALA A 5 22.51 3.11 -13.17
C ALA A 5 21.97 3.06 -14.61
N ILE A 6 22.11 1.92 -15.27
CA ILE A 6 21.47 1.67 -16.55
C ILE A 6 19.97 1.72 -16.28
N ARG A 7 19.30 2.79 -16.73
CA ARG A 7 17.83 2.89 -16.70
C ARG A 7 17.30 1.78 -17.61
N ARG A 8 16.93 0.64 -17.03
CA ARG A 8 16.22 -0.40 -17.78
C ARG A 8 14.94 0.21 -18.32
N ARG A 9 14.73 0.11 -19.63
CA ARG A 9 13.48 0.55 -20.26
C ARG A 9 12.36 -0.32 -19.72
N LEU A 10 11.35 0.30 -19.11
CA LEU A 10 10.17 -0.40 -18.64
C LEU A 10 9.42 -1.01 -19.83
N THR A 11 9.33 -2.31 -19.86
CA THR A 11 8.62 -3.08 -20.90
C THR A 11 7.44 -3.81 -20.29
N TRP A 12 6.38 -4.00 -21.07
CA TRP A 12 5.29 -4.89 -20.71
C TRP A 12 5.81 -6.33 -20.75
N GLN A 13 5.43 -7.10 -19.75
CA GLN A 13 5.72 -8.53 -19.64
C GLN A 13 4.47 -9.26 -19.18
N VAL A 14 4.40 -10.57 -19.42
CA VAL A 14 3.30 -11.42 -19.00
C VAL A 14 3.70 -12.15 -17.72
N ALA A 15 2.93 -11.95 -16.68
CA ALA A 15 2.99 -12.71 -15.44
C ALA A 15 1.95 -13.83 -15.47
N THR A 16 2.17 -14.88 -14.70
CA THR A 16 1.16 -15.93 -14.46
C THR A 16 0.57 -15.76 -13.07
N VAL A 17 -0.75 -15.73 -12.98
CA VAL A 17 -1.45 -15.76 -11.67
C VAL A 17 -1.27 -17.15 -11.07
N ILE A 18 -0.66 -17.25 -9.89
CA ILE A 18 -0.44 -18.53 -9.21
C ILE A 18 -1.39 -18.75 -8.05
N ASP A 19 -1.93 -17.67 -7.47
CA ASP A 19 -2.92 -17.74 -6.40
C ASP A 19 -3.78 -16.47 -6.34
N VAL A 20 -5.02 -16.59 -5.84
CA VAL A 20 -5.92 -15.44 -5.60
C VAL A 20 -6.59 -15.64 -4.24
N ARG A 21 -6.26 -14.78 -3.27
CA ARG A 21 -6.76 -14.84 -1.90
C ARG A 21 -7.78 -13.74 -1.63
N ARG A 22 -8.86 -14.11 -0.94
CA ARG A 22 -9.87 -13.13 -0.52
C ARG A 22 -9.41 -12.40 0.74
N GLU A 23 -9.37 -11.08 0.67
CA GLU A 23 -9.08 -10.22 1.82
C GLU A 23 -10.38 -9.72 2.50
N THR A 24 -11.29 -9.19 1.68
CA THR A 24 -12.59 -8.66 2.13
C THR A 24 -13.70 -9.05 1.14
N GLY A 25 -14.90 -8.52 1.32
CA GLY A 25 -15.99 -8.64 0.33
C GLY A 25 -15.64 -8.06 -1.04
N THR A 26 -14.75 -7.08 -1.09
CA THR A 26 -14.42 -6.29 -2.29
C THR A 26 -12.93 -6.27 -2.64
N ALA A 27 -12.08 -6.94 -1.87
CA ALA A 27 -10.64 -6.95 -2.09
C ALA A 27 -10.06 -8.35 -2.21
N ARG A 28 -9.09 -8.51 -3.11
CA ARG A 28 -8.33 -9.74 -3.36
C ARG A 28 -6.85 -9.46 -3.38
N THR A 29 -6.06 -10.37 -2.83
CA THR A 29 -4.63 -10.47 -3.08
C THR A 29 -4.36 -11.45 -4.21
N ILE A 30 -3.66 -11.00 -5.24
CA ILE A 30 -3.29 -11.75 -6.44
C ILE A 30 -1.79 -12.02 -6.33
N VAL A 31 -1.42 -13.28 -6.37
CA VAL A 31 -0.02 -13.72 -6.34
C VAL A 31 0.42 -14.02 -7.77
N LEU A 32 1.48 -13.38 -8.20
CA LEU A 32 2.00 -13.48 -9.57
C LEU A 32 3.37 -14.12 -9.59
N ASP A 33 3.57 -15.08 -10.47
CA ASP A 33 4.90 -15.51 -10.92
C ASP A 33 5.31 -14.63 -12.10
N VAL A 34 6.44 -13.94 -11.96
CA VAL A 34 6.96 -12.99 -12.94
C VAL A 34 8.40 -13.38 -13.29
N PRO A 35 8.60 -14.12 -14.36
CA PRO A 35 9.96 -14.47 -14.81
C PRO A 35 10.84 -13.22 -14.94
N ASP A 36 12.07 -13.31 -14.48
CA ASP A 36 13.06 -12.21 -14.56
C ASP A 36 12.64 -10.92 -13.83
N TRP A 37 11.83 -11.02 -12.77
CA TRP A 37 11.49 -9.86 -11.96
C TRP A 37 12.75 -9.21 -11.37
N PRO A 38 12.98 -7.90 -11.59
CA PRO A 38 14.24 -7.25 -11.20
C PRO A 38 14.35 -6.95 -9.71
N GLY A 39 13.34 -7.36 -8.92
CA GLY A 39 13.16 -6.90 -7.54
C GLY A 39 12.45 -5.55 -7.46
N HIS A 40 12.02 -5.19 -6.24
CA HIS A 40 11.37 -3.91 -5.98
C HIS A 40 11.61 -3.42 -4.56
N LEU A 41 11.37 -2.14 -4.34
CA LEU A 41 11.37 -1.52 -3.03
C LEU A 41 9.93 -1.47 -2.49
N ALA A 42 9.77 -1.66 -1.18
CA ALA A 42 8.48 -1.51 -0.51
C ALA A 42 7.93 -0.08 -0.72
N GLY A 43 6.70 0.02 -1.21
CA GLY A 43 6.07 1.27 -1.62
C GLY A 43 6.10 1.56 -3.12
N GLN A 44 6.79 0.75 -3.93
CA GLN A 44 6.67 0.83 -5.38
C GLN A 44 5.36 0.21 -5.88
N HIS A 45 5.00 0.54 -7.11
CA HIS A 45 3.82 0.01 -7.81
C HIS A 45 4.20 -0.57 -9.18
N LEU A 46 3.25 -1.20 -9.83
CA LEU A 46 3.32 -1.60 -11.23
C LEU A 46 2.02 -1.26 -11.96
N ASP A 47 2.10 -1.18 -13.27
CA ASP A 47 0.92 -1.06 -14.12
C ASP A 47 0.42 -2.45 -14.52
N VAL A 48 -0.89 -2.65 -14.42
CA VAL A 48 -1.61 -3.80 -14.99
C VAL A 48 -2.35 -3.33 -16.22
N ARG A 49 -2.34 -4.13 -17.29
CA ARG A 49 -3.08 -3.87 -18.53
C ARG A 49 -3.99 -5.05 -18.85
N LEU A 50 -5.23 -4.74 -19.15
CA LEU A 50 -6.18 -5.68 -19.75
C LEU A 50 -6.38 -5.29 -21.22
N THR A 51 -6.50 -6.30 -22.08
CA THR A 51 -6.81 -6.14 -23.50
C THR A 51 -8.09 -6.89 -23.81
N ALA A 52 -9.11 -6.19 -24.27
CA ALA A 52 -10.37 -6.78 -24.69
C ALA A 52 -10.23 -7.45 -26.10
N GLU A 53 -11.20 -8.29 -26.47
CA GLU A 53 -11.19 -9.02 -27.74
C GLU A 53 -11.17 -8.09 -28.98
N ASP A 54 -11.76 -6.92 -28.88
CA ASP A 54 -11.76 -5.88 -29.92
C ASP A 54 -10.45 -5.07 -29.99
N GLY A 55 -9.47 -5.40 -29.13
CA GLY A 55 -8.18 -4.72 -29.04
C GLY A 55 -8.16 -3.48 -28.15
N TYR A 56 -9.28 -3.10 -27.52
CA TYR A 56 -9.31 -2.02 -26.53
C TYR A 56 -8.42 -2.36 -25.35
N ARG A 57 -7.69 -1.36 -24.83
CA ARG A 57 -6.75 -1.55 -23.72
C ARG A 57 -7.05 -0.59 -22.60
N ALA A 58 -7.19 -1.13 -21.40
CA ALA A 58 -7.27 -0.36 -20.15
C ALA A 58 -6.08 -0.69 -19.26
N SER A 59 -5.46 0.30 -18.63
CA SER A 59 -4.38 0.09 -17.67
C SER A 59 -4.60 0.88 -16.39
N ARG A 60 -4.19 0.28 -15.24
CA ARG A 60 -4.22 0.91 -13.92
C ARG A 60 -2.98 0.53 -13.14
N SER A 61 -2.53 1.45 -12.30
CA SER A 61 -1.40 1.22 -11.40
C SER A 61 -1.87 0.61 -10.08
N TYR A 62 -1.13 -0.38 -9.59
CA TYR A 62 -1.38 -1.05 -8.33
C TYR A 62 -0.08 -1.14 -7.53
N SER A 63 -0.16 -0.77 -6.25
CA SER A 63 0.98 -0.89 -5.33
C SER A 63 1.37 -2.35 -5.15
N LEU A 64 2.68 -2.61 -5.09
CA LEU A 64 3.21 -3.92 -4.71
C LEU A 64 2.86 -4.17 -3.24
N ALA A 65 2.21 -5.31 -3.00
CA ALA A 65 1.64 -5.65 -1.71
C ALA A 65 2.61 -6.42 -0.80
N SER A 66 3.69 -6.95 -1.36
CA SER A 66 4.71 -7.70 -0.63
C SER A 66 6.04 -6.95 -0.58
N ALA A 67 6.82 -7.17 0.47
CA ALA A 67 8.24 -6.87 0.44
C ALA A 67 8.94 -7.84 -0.51
N TRP A 68 9.95 -7.36 -1.22
CA TRP A 68 10.80 -8.23 -2.04
C TRP A 68 12.06 -8.65 -1.29
N SER A 69 12.43 -9.90 -1.45
CA SER A 69 13.69 -10.44 -0.97
C SER A 69 14.35 -11.22 -2.10
N SER A 70 15.67 -11.20 -2.16
CA SER A 70 16.43 -11.95 -3.15
C SER A 70 16.26 -13.48 -3.04
N SER A 71 15.76 -13.96 -1.90
CA SER A 71 15.37 -15.36 -1.68
C SER A 71 13.92 -15.64 -2.10
N SER A 72 13.10 -14.60 -2.25
CA SER A 72 11.77 -14.73 -2.83
C SER A 72 11.97 -14.98 -4.33
N SER A 73 11.67 -16.14 -4.83
CA SER A 73 11.63 -16.42 -6.27
C SER A 73 10.94 -15.26 -7.03
N ASN A 74 10.68 -15.38 -8.28
CA ASN A 74 10.01 -14.39 -9.13
C ASN A 74 8.58 -14.01 -8.69
N THR A 75 8.21 -14.24 -7.42
CA THR A 75 6.85 -14.05 -6.91
C THR A 75 6.64 -12.65 -6.36
N ILE A 76 5.56 -12.00 -6.79
CA ILE A 76 5.10 -10.71 -6.26
C ILE A 76 3.61 -10.77 -5.92
N GLU A 77 3.16 -9.86 -5.07
CA GLU A 77 1.76 -9.75 -4.69
C GLU A 77 1.19 -8.38 -5.07
N LEU A 78 -0.04 -8.39 -5.54
CA LEU A 78 -0.88 -7.20 -5.70
C LEU A 78 -2.13 -7.38 -4.87
N THR A 79 -2.59 -6.34 -4.17
CA THR A 79 -3.90 -6.37 -3.55
C THR A 79 -4.77 -5.30 -4.19
N VAL A 80 -5.89 -5.74 -4.72
CA VAL A 80 -6.82 -4.93 -5.51
C VAL A 80 -8.14 -4.83 -4.77
N GLU A 81 -8.59 -3.61 -4.53
CA GLU A 81 -9.95 -3.31 -4.10
C GLU A 81 -10.79 -2.93 -5.32
N GLN A 82 -11.96 -3.55 -5.43
CA GLN A 82 -12.89 -3.31 -6.52
C GLN A 82 -13.46 -1.89 -6.47
N VAL A 83 -13.35 -1.19 -7.57
CA VAL A 83 -13.99 0.12 -7.77
C VAL A 83 -15.26 -0.10 -8.59
N PRO A 84 -16.45 0.21 -8.05
CA PRO A 84 -17.70 0.09 -8.80
C PRO A 84 -17.66 0.89 -10.10
N GLY A 85 -18.02 0.24 -11.21
CA GLY A 85 -17.96 0.84 -12.55
C GLY A 85 -16.55 1.03 -13.11
N GLY A 86 -15.51 0.54 -12.44
CA GLY A 86 -14.15 0.53 -12.97
C GLY A 86 -13.97 -0.49 -14.10
N GLU A 87 -12.98 -0.26 -14.98
CA GLU A 87 -12.72 -1.15 -16.13
C GLU A 87 -11.79 -2.31 -15.80
N VAL A 88 -10.87 -2.14 -14.84
CA VAL A 88 -9.80 -3.11 -14.56
C VAL A 88 -10.06 -3.84 -13.23
N SER A 89 -10.31 -3.12 -12.14
CA SER A 89 -10.45 -3.74 -10.81
C SER A 89 -11.60 -4.75 -10.69
N PRO A 90 -12.78 -4.62 -11.35
CA PRO A 90 -13.80 -5.67 -11.30
C PRO A 90 -13.32 -6.98 -11.94
N TYR A 91 -12.61 -6.92 -13.06
CA TYR A 91 -12.04 -8.13 -13.67
C TYR A 91 -11.03 -8.82 -12.73
N LEU A 92 -10.13 -8.04 -12.12
CA LEU A 92 -9.11 -8.57 -11.22
C LEU A 92 -9.69 -9.19 -9.94
N VAL A 93 -10.83 -8.67 -9.47
CA VAL A 93 -11.47 -9.15 -8.23
C VAL A 93 -12.46 -10.28 -8.49
N ASP A 94 -13.25 -10.23 -9.56
CA ASP A 94 -14.38 -11.14 -9.76
C ASP A 94 -14.09 -12.26 -10.76
N VAL A 95 -13.17 -12.05 -11.73
CA VAL A 95 -12.98 -12.95 -12.87
C VAL A 95 -11.64 -13.66 -12.85
N LEU A 96 -10.57 -12.94 -12.51
CA LEU A 96 -9.20 -13.47 -12.56
C LEU A 96 -9.00 -14.66 -11.62
N LYS A 97 -8.32 -15.69 -12.08
CA LYS A 97 -8.06 -16.94 -11.34
C LYS A 97 -6.64 -17.45 -11.55
N ALA A 98 -6.21 -18.38 -10.73
CA ALA A 98 -4.94 -19.07 -10.89
C ALA A 98 -4.83 -19.75 -12.27
N GLY A 99 -3.67 -19.60 -12.91
CA GLY A 99 -3.37 -20.04 -14.26
C GLY A 99 -3.57 -18.96 -15.33
N ASP A 100 -4.27 -17.87 -15.05
CA ASP A 100 -4.51 -16.81 -16.03
C ASP A 100 -3.22 -15.97 -16.26
N PRO A 101 -3.00 -15.53 -17.49
CA PRO A 101 -1.94 -14.56 -17.81
C PRO A 101 -2.38 -13.14 -17.43
N LEU A 102 -1.43 -12.31 -16.97
CA LEU A 102 -1.66 -10.91 -16.67
C LEU A 102 -0.53 -10.04 -17.21
N GLU A 103 -0.85 -9.06 -18.03
CA GLU A 103 0.15 -8.11 -18.55
C GLU A 103 0.48 -7.07 -17.46
N ILE A 104 1.78 -6.97 -17.14
CA ILE A 104 2.28 -6.05 -16.14
C ILE A 104 3.47 -5.25 -16.66
N ARG A 105 3.72 -4.09 -16.04
CA ARG A 105 4.89 -3.27 -16.29
C ARG A 105 5.36 -2.60 -15.01
N GLY A 106 6.59 -2.86 -14.60
CA GLY A 106 7.15 -2.29 -13.37
C GLY A 106 8.52 -2.89 -13.02
N PRO A 107 9.03 -2.63 -11.81
CA PRO A 107 8.44 -1.74 -10.79
C PRO A 107 8.61 -0.26 -11.14
N VAL A 108 7.70 0.58 -10.68
CA VAL A 108 7.67 2.03 -10.87
C VAL A 108 7.61 2.74 -9.51
N GLY A 109 8.13 3.97 -9.44
CA GLY A 109 8.12 4.80 -8.24
C GLY A 109 9.47 4.84 -7.53
N GLY A 110 9.69 5.91 -6.77
CA GLY A 110 10.96 6.11 -6.05
C GLY A 110 10.85 7.11 -4.91
N TRP A 111 9.77 7.91 -4.86
CA TRP A 111 9.51 8.86 -3.78
C TRP A 111 8.84 8.21 -2.57
N PHE A 112 7.80 7.42 -2.82
CA PHE A 112 7.01 6.74 -1.80
C PHE A 112 7.59 5.34 -1.52
N VAL A 113 8.85 5.29 -1.11
CA VAL A 113 9.56 4.02 -0.82
C VAL A 113 10.23 4.09 0.55
N TRP A 114 10.14 2.98 1.28
CA TRP A 114 10.91 2.76 2.50
C TRP A 114 12.19 1.97 2.17
N LYS A 115 13.27 2.31 2.87
CA LYS A 115 14.56 1.64 2.76
C LYS A 115 15.16 1.42 4.14
N PRO A 116 15.89 0.30 4.36
CA PRO A 116 16.53 0.00 5.66
C PRO A 116 17.50 1.08 6.15
N GLU A 117 18.15 1.79 5.23
CA GLU A 117 19.12 2.84 5.56
C GLU A 117 18.47 4.15 6.03
N GLN A 118 17.13 4.20 6.02
CA GLN A 118 16.40 5.39 6.45
C GLN A 118 16.47 5.53 7.98
N GLU A 119 16.99 6.64 8.43
CA GLU A 119 17.11 6.96 9.85
C GLU A 119 15.77 7.39 10.47
N GLY A 120 15.62 7.09 11.77
CA GLY A 120 14.48 7.49 12.59
C GLY A 120 13.27 6.57 12.48
N PRO A 121 12.25 6.81 13.31
CA PRO A 121 11.02 6.02 13.35
C PRO A 121 10.22 6.12 12.04
N VAL A 122 9.36 5.11 11.81
CA VAL A 122 8.52 5.04 10.60
C VAL A 122 7.05 5.17 10.99
N GLN A 123 6.41 6.24 10.53
CA GLN A 123 4.97 6.43 10.67
C GLN A 123 4.26 6.08 9.37
N LEU A 124 3.30 5.18 9.43
CA LEU A 124 2.48 4.75 8.30
C LEU A 124 1.03 5.14 8.59
N ILE A 125 0.36 5.78 7.63
CA ILE A 125 -1.04 6.19 7.79
C ILE A 125 -1.81 5.80 6.52
N GLY A 126 -2.69 4.81 6.64
CA GLY A 126 -3.42 4.21 5.53
C GLY A 126 -4.91 4.45 5.56
N GLY A 127 -5.53 4.75 4.42
CA GLY A 127 -6.98 4.81 4.26
C GLY A 127 -7.48 3.74 3.27
N GLY A 128 -8.31 2.80 3.73
CA GLY A 128 -8.82 1.71 2.89
C GLY A 128 -7.69 0.90 2.26
N SER A 129 -7.71 0.70 0.94
CA SER A 129 -6.65 0.00 0.21
C SER A 129 -5.28 0.72 0.18
N GLY A 130 -5.19 1.92 0.76
CA GLY A 130 -3.89 2.57 1.03
C GLY A 130 -3.00 1.84 2.01
N VAL A 131 -3.53 0.87 2.74
CA VAL A 131 -2.73 -0.04 3.57
C VAL A 131 -1.80 -0.93 2.75
N VAL A 132 -2.07 -1.15 1.46
CA VAL A 132 -1.35 -2.12 0.61
C VAL A 132 0.15 -1.84 0.54
N PRO A 133 0.62 -0.67 0.09
CA PRO A 133 2.05 -0.37 0.08
C PRO A 133 2.64 -0.28 1.50
N LEU A 134 1.82 0.11 2.50
CA LEU A 134 2.27 0.24 3.88
C LEU A 134 2.51 -1.13 4.54
N ARG A 135 1.71 -2.15 4.21
CA ARG A 135 1.97 -3.53 4.62
C ARG A 135 3.32 -4.02 4.05
N ALA A 136 3.60 -3.76 2.78
CA ALA A 136 4.89 -4.09 2.18
C ALA A 136 6.05 -3.41 2.90
N MET A 137 5.87 -2.13 3.31
CA MET A 137 6.86 -1.42 4.13
C MET A 137 7.05 -2.05 5.50
N LEU A 138 5.97 -2.44 6.20
CA LEU A 138 6.05 -3.14 7.49
C LEU A 138 6.74 -4.49 7.37
N GLN A 139 6.47 -5.27 6.32
CA GLN A 139 7.16 -6.52 6.06
C GLN A 139 8.67 -6.33 5.82
N ALA A 140 9.03 -5.34 5.01
CA ALA A 140 10.44 -5.00 4.79
C ALA A 140 11.11 -4.50 6.08
N HIS A 141 10.38 -3.71 6.88
CA HIS A 141 10.83 -3.20 8.17
C HIS A 141 11.03 -4.35 9.18
N ALA A 142 10.13 -5.32 9.24
CA ALA A 142 10.25 -6.48 10.15
C ALA A 142 11.53 -7.32 9.87
N VAL A 143 12.05 -7.28 8.64
CA VAL A 143 13.28 -8.01 8.26
C VAL A 143 14.55 -7.19 8.50
N ALA A 144 14.50 -5.89 8.23
CA ALA A 144 15.71 -5.06 8.14
C ALA A 144 15.61 -3.73 8.91
N GLY A 145 14.47 -3.43 9.53
CA GLY A 145 14.28 -2.22 10.34
C GLY A 145 14.95 -2.35 11.70
N THR A 146 15.44 -1.23 12.20
CA THR A 146 16.07 -1.13 13.53
C THR A 146 15.45 -0.05 14.41
N THR A 147 14.37 0.55 13.94
CA THR A 147 13.69 1.68 14.58
C THR A 147 12.20 1.36 14.75
N PRO A 148 11.50 1.98 15.72
CA PRO A 148 10.07 1.73 15.89
C PRO A 148 9.24 2.11 14.64
N ALA A 149 8.19 1.33 14.36
CA ALA A 149 7.22 1.60 13.32
C ALA A 149 5.79 1.67 13.89
N ARG A 150 4.98 2.59 13.38
CA ARG A 150 3.57 2.70 13.75
C ARG A 150 2.69 2.75 12.50
N LEU A 151 1.58 2.02 12.53
CA LEU A 151 0.55 2.06 11.51
C LEU A 151 -0.77 2.58 12.10
N LEU A 152 -1.24 3.72 11.60
CA LEU A 152 -2.63 4.14 11.73
C LEU A 152 -3.40 3.72 10.50
N TYR A 153 -4.37 2.82 10.64
CA TYR A 153 -5.13 2.29 9.53
C TYR A 153 -6.61 2.65 9.65
N SER A 154 -7.06 3.59 8.80
CA SER A 154 -8.43 4.06 8.76
C SER A 154 -9.28 3.21 7.81
N VAL A 155 -10.34 2.62 8.35
CA VAL A 155 -11.30 1.78 7.62
C VAL A 155 -12.74 2.17 7.96
N ARG A 156 -13.69 1.73 7.14
CA ARG A 156 -15.11 2.01 7.42
C ARG A 156 -15.67 1.15 8.53
N ARG A 157 -15.36 -0.14 8.53
CA ARG A 157 -15.92 -1.19 9.38
C ARG A 157 -14.93 -2.34 9.57
N PRO A 158 -15.13 -3.21 10.55
CA PRO A 158 -14.25 -4.37 10.78
C PRO A 158 -14.08 -5.28 9.55
N GLU A 159 -15.16 -5.56 8.82
CA GLU A 159 -15.13 -6.40 7.62
C GLU A 159 -14.45 -5.76 6.41
N SER A 160 -14.12 -4.48 6.51
CA SER A 160 -13.35 -3.75 5.49
C SER A 160 -11.84 -3.75 5.75
N VAL A 161 -11.39 -4.38 6.84
CA VAL A 161 -9.95 -4.47 7.16
C VAL A 161 -9.29 -5.46 6.21
N ILE A 162 -8.38 -4.98 5.38
CA ILE A 162 -7.51 -5.79 4.53
C ILE A 162 -6.33 -6.28 5.40
N TYR A 163 -5.89 -7.53 5.22
CA TYR A 163 -4.73 -8.12 5.92
C TYR A 163 -4.91 -8.31 7.44
N VAL A 164 -6.11 -8.68 7.89
CA VAL A 164 -6.39 -8.87 9.33
C VAL A 164 -5.36 -9.77 10.03
N SER A 165 -5.00 -10.90 9.43
CA SER A 165 -4.03 -11.83 10.01
C SER A 165 -2.60 -11.29 9.97
N ASP A 166 -2.18 -10.78 8.82
CA ASP A 166 -0.83 -10.23 8.64
C ASP A 166 -0.55 -9.05 9.58
N LEU A 167 -1.54 -8.14 9.73
CA LEU A 167 -1.40 -6.99 10.63
C LEU A 167 -1.32 -7.41 12.09
N LYS A 168 -2.01 -8.50 12.49
CA LYS A 168 -1.89 -9.07 13.83
C LYS A 168 -0.51 -9.69 14.06
N GLU A 169 0.03 -10.40 13.08
CA GLU A 169 1.37 -10.99 13.16
C GLU A 169 2.44 -9.91 13.22
N LEU A 170 2.34 -8.87 12.40
CA LEU A 170 3.28 -7.74 12.42
C LEU A 170 3.22 -6.97 13.75
N ALA A 171 2.04 -6.79 14.32
CA ALA A 171 1.84 -6.15 15.62
C ALA A 171 2.29 -7.02 16.81
N ALA A 172 2.65 -8.26 16.60
CA ALA A 172 3.21 -9.12 17.66
C ALA A 172 4.69 -8.80 17.95
N SER A 173 5.35 -8.02 17.10
CA SER A 173 6.70 -7.49 17.36
C SER A 173 6.62 -6.27 18.28
N ASP A 174 7.52 -6.17 19.26
CA ASP A 174 7.60 -5.03 20.19
C ASP A 174 7.92 -3.70 19.49
N ASP A 175 8.48 -3.75 18.29
CA ASP A 175 8.87 -2.58 17.51
C ASP A 175 7.76 -2.05 16.56
N VAL A 176 6.61 -2.74 16.48
CA VAL A 176 5.52 -2.39 15.56
C VAL A 176 4.21 -2.18 16.30
N ASP A 177 3.68 -0.96 16.26
CA ASP A 177 2.34 -0.63 16.79
C ASP A 177 1.34 -0.47 15.65
N VAL A 178 0.22 -1.20 15.70
CA VAL A 178 -0.87 -1.13 14.72
C VAL A 178 -2.15 -0.67 15.37
N ARG A 179 -2.66 0.47 14.93
CA ARG A 179 -3.92 1.05 15.41
C ARG A 179 -4.94 1.15 14.28
N LEU A 180 -6.10 0.53 14.47
CA LEU A 180 -7.25 0.67 13.58
C LEU A 180 -8.12 1.87 13.99
N VAL A 181 -8.56 2.65 13.01
CA VAL A 181 -9.47 3.79 13.19
C VAL A 181 -10.72 3.54 12.35
N TYR A 182 -11.84 3.28 13.02
CA TYR A 182 -13.11 2.97 12.36
C TYR A 182 -13.92 4.23 12.11
N THR A 183 -14.35 4.45 10.85
CA THR A 183 -15.03 5.70 10.48
C THR A 183 -16.55 5.63 10.48
N ARG A 184 -17.17 4.43 10.51
CA ARG A 184 -18.62 4.24 10.48
C ARG A 184 -19.12 3.28 11.55
N GLU A 185 -18.46 2.15 11.73
CA GLU A 185 -18.85 1.10 12.64
C GLU A 185 -17.60 0.45 13.20
N ALA A 186 -17.55 0.24 14.50
CA ALA A 186 -16.43 -0.34 15.22
C ALA A 186 -16.85 -1.58 16.01
N PRO A 187 -15.93 -2.48 16.37
CA PRO A 187 -16.18 -3.57 17.28
C PRO A 187 -16.67 -3.07 18.66
N ALA A 188 -17.40 -3.91 19.38
CA ALA A 188 -17.81 -3.61 20.75
C ALA A 188 -16.58 -3.35 21.64
N GLY A 189 -16.62 -2.28 22.41
CA GLY A 189 -15.51 -1.85 23.29
C GLY A 189 -14.52 -0.88 22.64
N GLU A 190 -14.60 -0.61 21.34
CA GLU A 190 -13.82 0.45 20.72
C GLU A 190 -14.36 1.83 21.14
N PRO A 191 -13.55 2.69 21.75
CA PRO A 191 -14.03 3.92 22.39
C PRO A 191 -14.46 5.00 21.41
N ARG A 192 -14.05 4.87 20.13
CA ARG A 192 -14.23 5.94 19.16
C ARG A 192 -14.60 5.43 17.77
N VAL A 193 -15.57 6.09 17.15
CA VAL A 193 -15.88 5.99 15.72
C VAL A 193 -15.77 7.38 15.09
N GLY A 194 -14.95 7.52 14.07
CA GLY A 194 -14.74 8.80 13.38
C GLY A 194 -13.55 8.76 12.45
N ARG A 195 -13.34 9.85 11.73
CA ARG A 195 -12.15 10.02 10.90
C ARG A 195 -10.92 10.31 11.77
N ILE A 196 -9.74 10.13 11.19
CA ILE A 196 -8.50 10.65 11.76
C ILE A 196 -8.62 12.17 11.84
N ASP A 197 -8.39 12.72 13.03
CA ASP A 197 -8.37 14.12 13.35
C ASP A 197 -7.14 14.48 14.19
N ALA A 198 -7.06 15.70 14.71
CA ALA A 198 -5.92 16.19 15.47
C ALA A 198 -5.68 15.34 16.73
N ASP A 199 -6.75 14.94 17.45
CA ASP A 199 -6.63 14.14 18.66
C ASP A 199 -6.04 12.75 18.38
N VAL A 200 -6.44 12.13 17.25
CA VAL A 200 -5.91 10.83 16.83
C VAL A 200 -4.43 10.95 16.45
N ILE A 201 -4.05 12.02 15.73
CA ILE A 201 -2.63 12.27 15.41
C ILE A 201 -1.83 12.49 16.69
N GLU A 202 -2.31 13.32 17.60
CA GLU A 202 -1.62 13.61 18.86
C GLU A 202 -1.43 12.36 19.72
N GLN A 203 -2.45 11.49 19.77
CA GLN A 203 -2.45 10.31 20.63
C GLN A 203 -1.62 9.15 20.07
N TYR A 204 -1.64 8.93 18.75
CA TYR A 204 -1.13 7.68 18.13
C TYR A 204 0.02 7.88 17.14
N ALA A 205 0.27 9.07 16.63
CA ALA A 205 1.44 9.30 15.80
C ALA A 205 2.69 9.51 16.66
N PHE A 206 3.87 9.36 16.04
CA PHE A 206 5.11 9.84 16.64
C PHE A 206 5.03 11.35 16.84
N LYS A 207 5.75 11.87 17.81
CA LYS A 207 5.85 13.32 18.00
C LYS A 207 6.74 13.94 16.92
N PRO A 208 6.54 15.23 16.57
CA PRO A 208 7.41 15.91 15.59
C PRO A 208 8.90 15.82 15.92
N GLU A 209 9.25 15.92 17.21
CA GLU A 209 10.63 15.84 17.73
C GLU A 209 11.27 14.46 17.57
N ASP A 210 10.49 13.39 17.42
CA ASP A 210 11.01 12.05 17.17
C ASP A 210 11.62 11.93 15.77
N GLY A 211 11.35 12.88 14.88
CA GLY A 211 11.90 12.92 13.53
C GLY A 211 11.46 11.78 12.64
N ALA A 212 10.25 11.23 12.86
CA ALA A 212 9.73 10.13 12.06
C ALA A 212 9.54 10.52 10.59
N THR A 213 9.83 9.59 9.67
CA THR A 213 9.36 9.71 8.30
C THR A 213 7.97 9.13 8.20
N THR A 214 7.04 9.94 7.70
CA THR A 214 5.62 9.58 7.61
C THR A 214 5.23 9.26 6.17
N TYR A 215 4.57 8.11 5.97
CA TYR A 215 4.01 7.68 4.69
C TYR A 215 2.50 7.68 4.80
N VAL A 216 1.84 8.49 3.98
CA VAL A 216 0.36 8.58 3.94
C VAL A 216 -0.14 8.07 2.60
N CYS A 217 -0.98 7.04 2.61
CA CYS A 217 -1.54 6.45 1.40
C CYS A 217 -3.05 6.24 1.51
N GLY A 218 -3.79 6.57 0.44
CA GLY A 218 -5.22 6.42 0.41
C GLY A 218 -5.91 7.27 -0.67
N PRO A 219 -7.25 7.38 -0.60
CA PRO A 219 -8.00 8.29 -1.47
C PRO A 219 -7.53 9.74 -1.32
N THR A 220 -7.53 10.49 -2.41
CA THR A 220 -7.05 11.89 -2.44
C THR A 220 -7.56 12.75 -1.25
N PRO A 221 -8.88 12.80 -0.92
CA PRO A 221 -9.34 13.61 0.20
C PRO A 221 -8.84 13.14 1.57
N PHE A 222 -8.57 11.84 1.73
CA PHE A 222 -7.99 11.28 2.94
C PHE A 222 -6.54 11.73 3.11
N VAL A 223 -5.74 11.58 2.04
CA VAL A 223 -4.31 11.92 2.08
C VAL A 223 -4.10 13.41 2.34
N GLU A 224 -4.88 14.28 1.71
CA GLU A 224 -4.83 15.72 1.92
C GLU A 224 -5.18 16.09 3.36
N ALA A 225 -6.29 15.59 3.88
CA ALA A 225 -6.71 15.87 5.25
C ALA A 225 -5.67 15.40 6.29
N VAL A 226 -5.10 14.20 6.12
CA VAL A 226 -4.08 13.69 7.05
C VAL A 226 -2.77 14.46 6.93
N ALA A 227 -2.34 14.82 5.72
CA ALA A 227 -1.13 15.61 5.53
C ALA A 227 -1.25 17.00 6.19
N ASP A 228 -2.41 17.66 6.03
CA ASP A 228 -2.70 18.95 6.68
C ASP A 228 -2.67 18.84 8.20
N LEU A 229 -3.27 17.77 8.78
CA LEU A 229 -3.25 17.51 10.21
C LEU A 229 -1.82 17.30 10.75
N LEU A 230 -0.98 16.56 10.05
CA LEU A 230 0.41 16.33 10.42
C LEU A 230 1.21 17.64 10.42
N VAL A 231 1.06 18.45 9.37
CA VAL A 231 1.73 19.75 9.27
C VAL A 231 1.24 20.71 10.37
N ALA A 232 -0.08 20.73 10.63
CA ALA A 232 -0.66 21.54 11.72
C ALA A 232 -0.17 21.08 13.11
N ALA A 233 0.12 19.79 13.29
CA ALA A 233 0.71 19.24 14.51
C ALA A 233 2.24 19.49 14.63
N GLY A 234 2.87 20.13 13.63
CA GLY A 234 4.28 20.51 13.65
C GLY A 234 5.23 19.49 13.01
N HIS A 235 4.74 18.47 12.31
CA HIS A 235 5.60 17.56 11.55
C HIS A 235 6.25 18.27 10.37
N ASP A 236 7.53 17.95 10.11
CA ASP A 236 8.27 18.49 8.97
C ASP A 236 7.66 17.99 7.64
N PRO A 237 7.15 18.90 6.78
CA PRO A 237 6.58 18.52 5.48
C PRO A 237 7.55 17.75 4.59
N ALA A 238 8.86 17.97 4.72
CA ALA A 238 9.87 17.23 3.95
C ALA A 238 9.97 15.75 4.33
N ARG A 239 9.48 15.40 5.52
CA ARG A 239 9.39 14.02 6.02
C ARG A 239 8.03 13.37 5.82
N VAL A 240 7.04 14.08 5.28
CA VAL A 240 5.71 13.55 4.97
C VAL A 240 5.65 13.19 3.49
N ARG A 241 5.65 11.89 3.20
CA ARG A 241 5.55 11.33 1.84
C ARG A 241 4.13 10.85 1.60
N THR A 242 3.57 11.23 0.48
CA THR A 242 2.16 10.93 0.16
C THR A 242 2.03 10.20 -1.15
N GLU A 243 1.11 9.21 -1.19
CA GLU A 243 0.66 8.55 -2.41
C GLU A 243 -0.87 8.52 -2.45
N ARG A 244 -1.44 8.91 -3.58
CA ARG A 244 -2.87 9.07 -3.77
C ARG A 244 -3.36 8.09 -4.81
N PHE A 245 -4.52 7.49 -4.57
CA PHE A 245 -5.24 6.72 -5.58
C PHE A 245 -6.71 7.15 -5.63
N GLY A 246 -7.40 6.73 -6.68
CA GLY A 246 -8.78 7.10 -6.96
C GLY A 246 -8.90 7.80 -8.31
N PRO A 247 -10.10 8.20 -8.73
CA PRO A 247 -10.30 8.87 -9.98
C PRO A 247 -9.51 10.19 -9.99
N THR A 248 -8.53 10.28 -10.86
CA THR A 248 -7.85 11.53 -11.20
C THR A 248 -8.80 12.33 -12.08
N GLY A 249 -9.64 13.17 -11.50
CA GLY A 249 -10.53 14.05 -12.21
C GLY A 249 -11.97 13.92 -11.75
N GLY A 250 -12.39 14.79 -10.83
CA GLY A 250 -13.79 15.21 -10.77
C GLY A 250 -14.15 15.96 -12.05
N PRO A 251 -15.43 16.07 -12.41
CA PRO A 251 -15.84 16.87 -13.55
C PRO A 251 -15.36 18.32 -13.33
N ARG A 252 -14.66 18.85 -14.34
CA ARG A 252 -14.38 20.27 -14.45
C ARG A 252 -15.67 21.01 -14.75
#